data_a0bf812ca40ad0fb5b2eafac9a0e86b7
#
_entry.id   a0bf812ca40ad0fb5b2eafac9a0e86b7
#
_cell.length_a   1.000
_cell.length_b   1.000
_cell.length_c   1.000
_cell.angle_alpha   90.00
_cell.angle_beta   90.00
_cell.angle_gamma   90.00
#
_symmetry.space_group_name_H-M   'P 1'
#
loop_
_entity.id
_entity.type
_entity.pdbx_description
1 polymer ?
#
loop_
_entity_poly.entity_id
_entity_poly.type
_entity_poly.pdbx_seq_one_letter_code
_entity_poly.pdbx_strand_id
1 'polypeptide(L)'
;MSGAPTYDVIIIGAGIVGASAALAAVRMGAKVALVDARLAGRASDAGAGIVSPVALDRGEARPAWTSVITRCVDHYRKLLPIVDALDPAGAGSATFRQVGELVVARSDREEQATIAAIRDRLSTETGRQAHGVSVSPTDVDASEIRKYWPELREDLVGLFIADVGRVVGSRLTDRLITSAARWGQDHGQGSGLTVVPGLARLGSDRVTTDVWVGHDRLSAGTVLVATGAWPAPGSEMFGLGISVRPVRGQIVHLRLPNGATGDRPVVNTTGAGYLLGFDDRVVVGATHEDVGFDARVTAGGQHAVLAAALELAPGLAGAGFVETRVGLRPVSSDGLPLVGVVAPGISLVTGLGAWGLTLGPLLGQLAVEEALGHRLPDWLNFLSPTRTPAVAHETSATIHTGAA
;
A
#
# COMPACT_ATOMS: atom_id res chain seq x y z
N MET A 1 30.17 29.36 1.77
CA MET A 1 30.55 28.32 2.74
C MET A 1 29.28 27.52 3.01
N SER A 2 29.17 26.30 2.47
CA SER A 2 28.04 25.41 2.83
C SER A 2 28.29 24.91 4.24
N GLY A 3 27.45 25.32 5.19
CA GLY A 3 27.45 24.73 6.52
C GLY A 3 27.25 23.20 6.43
N ALA A 4 27.58 22.48 7.51
CA ALA A 4 27.28 21.04 7.58
C ALA A 4 25.79 20.79 7.34
N PRO A 5 25.41 19.70 6.69
CA PRO A 5 24.00 19.38 6.46
C PRO A 5 23.26 19.33 7.80
N THR A 6 22.03 19.89 7.81
CA THR A 6 21.21 19.96 9.03
C THR A 6 20.61 18.61 9.38
N TYR A 7 20.43 17.73 8.37
CA TYR A 7 19.88 16.38 8.48
C TYR A 7 20.77 15.36 7.78
N ASP A 8 20.71 14.12 8.23
CA ASP A 8 21.34 13.01 7.51
C ASP A 8 20.51 12.63 6.28
N VAL A 9 19.18 12.62 6.44
CA VAL A 9 18.25 12.35 5.34
C VAL A 9 17.03 13.28 5.40
N ILE A 10 16.60 13.76 4.23
CA ILE A 10 15.29 14.37 4.03
C ILE A 10 14.39 13.37 3.31
N ILE A 11 13.23 13.07 3.88
CA ILE A 11 12.21 12.21 3.28
C ILE A 11 11.06 13.09 2.80
N ILE A 12 10.73 13.03 1.50
CA ILE A 12 9.65 13.82 0.91
C ILE A 12 8.43 12.91 0.72
N GLY A 13 7.35 13.20 1.44
CA GLY A 13 6.11 12.44 1.48
C GLY A 13 5.97 11.60 2.76
N ALA A 14 4.94 11.87 3.56
CA ALA A 14 4.63 11.16 4.79
C ALA A 14 3.48 10.14 4.61
N GLY A 15 3.38 9.50 3.44
CA GLY A 15 2.58 8.30 3.24
C GLY A 15 3.22 7.08 3.90
N ILE A 16 2.63 5.90 3.70
CA ILE A 16 3.10 4.65 4.32
C ILE A 16 4.58 4.37 4.04
N VAL A 17 5.09 4.70 2.85
CA VAL A 17 6.49 4.54 2.47
C VAL A 17 7.39 5.46 3.29
N GLY A 18 7.11 6.78 3.24
CA GLY A 18 7.95 7.77 3.93
C GLY A 18 7.88 7.65 5.45
N ALA A 19 6.73 7.32 6.02
CA ALA A 19 6.57 7.08 7.45
C ALA A 19 7.39 5.87 7.92
N SER A 20 7.40 4.79 7.14
CA SER A 20 8.21 3.59 7.42
C SER A 20 9.71 3.88 7.28
N ALA A 21 10.09 4.63 6.24
CA ALA A 21 11.46 5.08 6.04
C ALA A 21 11.94 5.97 7.20
N ALA A 22 11.09 6.88 7.68
CA ALA A 22 11.42 7.75 8.82
C ALA A 22 11.71 6.95 10.09
N LEU A 23 10.84 5.96 10.42
CA LEU A 23 11.09 5.10 11.58
C LEU A 23 12.39 4.31 11.42
N ALA A 24 12.64 3.73 10.25
CA ALA A 24 13.86 2.99 9.99
C ALA A 24 15.11 3.86 10.13
N ALA A 25 15.14 5.04 9.52
CA ALA A 25 16.26 5.96 9.57
C ALA A 25 16.58 6.45 11.00
N VAL A 26 15.54 6.85 11.76
CA VAL A 26 15.74 7.28 13.15
C VAL A 26 16.27 6.15 14.01
N ARG A 27 15.83 4.90 13.79
CA ARG A 27 16.36 3.72 14.48
C ARG A 27 17.81 3.39 14.14
N MET A 28 18.28 3.81 12.97
CA MET A 28 19.69 3.74 12.57
C MET A 28 20.53 4.88 13.16
N GLY A 29 19.94 5.78 13.92
CA GLY A 29 20.60 6.92 14.52
C GLY A 29 20.61 8.19 13.67
N ALA A 30 19.90 8.21 12.54
CA ALA A 30 19.87 9.34 11.63
C ALA A 30 19.00 10.49 12.15
N LYS A 31 19.39 11.71 11.81
CA LYS A 31 18.60 12.93 11.96
C LYS A 31 17.77 13.15 10.70
N VAL A 32 16.45 13.05 10.85
CA VAL A 32 15.51 12.97 9.74
C VAL A 32 14.61 14.20 9.66
N ALA A 33 14.47 14.79 8.47
CA ALA A 33 13.37 15.70 8.14
C ALA A 33 12.34 14.94 7.29
N LEU A 34 11.09 14.89 7.74
CA LEU A 34 9.96 14.32 7.00
C LEU A 34 9.08 15.46 6.50
N VAL A 35 9.12 15.70 5.19
CA VAL A 35 8.40 16.81 4.55
C VAL A 35 7.13 16.29 3.90
N ASP A 36 5.97 16.91 4.19
CA ASP A 36 4.69 16.48 3.59
C ASP A 36 3.73 17.65 3.34
N ALA A 37 3.21 17.72 2.12
CA ALA A 37 2.24 18.73 1.71
C ALA A 37 0.78 18.37 2.04
N ARG A 38 0.51 17.15 2.49
CA ARG A 38 -0.84 16.61 2.77
C ARG A 38 -1.84 16.83 1.63
N LEU A 39 -1.39 16.59 0.39
CA LEU A 39 -2.24 16.75 -0.78
C LEU A 39 -3.46 15.81 -0.73
N ALA A 40 -4.59 16.28 -1.28
CA ALA A 40 -5.82 15.49 -1.36
C ALA A 40 -5.61 14.23 -2.23
N GLY A 41 -6.22 13.12 -1.87
CA GLY A 41 -6.10 11.87 -2.63
C GLY A 41 -4.88 11.01 -2.27
N ARG A 42 -4.28 11.21 -1.11
CA ARG A 42 -3.19 10.35 -0.62
C ARG A 42 -3.65 8.88 -0.55
N ALA A 43 -2.98 8.01 -1.29
CA ALA A 43 -3.36 6.59 -1.38
C ALA A 43 -3.31 5.86 -0.02
N SER A 44 -2.40 6.24 0.88
CA SER A 44 -2.28 5.64 2.21
C SER A 44 -3.50 5.89 3.11
N ASP A 45 -4.21 7.02 2.89
CA ASP A 45 -5.39 7.39 3.69
C ASP A 45 -6.68 6.74 3.15
N ALA A 46 -6.67 6.33 1.88
CA ALA A 46 -7.82 5.77 1.19
C ALA A 46 -7.62 4.30 0.77
N GLY A 47 -6.51 3.68 1.13
CA GLY A 47 -6.29 2.26 0.86
C GLY A 47 -7.26 1.39 1.66
N ALA A 48 -7.82 0.36 1.02
CA ALA A 48 -8.76 -0.55 1.67
C ALA A 48 -8.17 -1.25 2.89
N GLY A 49 -6.88 -1.57 2.84
CA GLY A 49 -6.18 -2.16 3.97
C GLY A 49 -5.81 -3.63 3.80
N ILE A 50 -5.93 -4.20 2.63
CA ILE A 50 -5.57 -5.60 2.37
C ILE A 50 -4.06 -5.75 2.43
N VAL A 51 -3.59 -6.73 3.23
CA VAL A 51 -2.19 -7.16 3.31
C VAL A 51 -2.19 -8.66 3.01
N SER A 52 -2.02 -8.99 1.73
CA SER A 52 -2.11 -10.36 1.25
C SER A 52 -0.81 -10.80 0.58
N PRO A 53 -0.31 -12.03 0.87
CA PRO A 53 0.81 -12.62 0.14
C PRO A 53 0.38 -13.15 -1.23
N VAL A 54 -0.92 -13.30 -1.46
CA VAL A 54 -1.47 -13.84 -2.69
C VAL A 54 -1.82 -12.70 -3.63
N ALA A 55 -0.97 -12.51 -4.64
CA ALA A 55 -1.36 -11.71 -5.79
C ALA A 55 -2.45 -12.49 -6.55
N LEU A 56 -3.66 -11.95 -6.56
CA LEU A 56 -4.72 -12.41 -7.47
C LEU A 56 -4.41 -11.93 -8.90
N ASP A 57 -3.13 -11.96 -9.25
CA ASP A 57 -2.65 -11.52 -10.54
C ASP A 57 -3.09 -12.52 -11.59
N ARG A 58 -3.83 -12.06 -12.57
CA ARG A 58 -4.34 -12.83 -13.69
C ARG A 58 -3.28 -13.07 -14.76
N GLY A 59 -2.08 -12.51 -14.56
CA GLY A 59 -0.94 -12.67 -15.44
C GLY A 59 -0.05 -13.85 -15.06
N GLU A 60 0.94 -14.09 -15.89
CA GLU A 60 1.98 -15.09 -15.62
C GLU A 60 2.64 -14.79 -14.27
N ALA A 61 2.68 -15.80 -13.40
CA ALA A 61 3.34 -15.70 -12.12
C ALA A 61 4.80 -15.29 -12.33
N ARG A 62 5.15 -14.07 -11.93
CA ARG A 62 6.53 -13.58 -11.92
C ARG A 62 7.16 -13.98 -10.59
N PRO A 63 8.00 -15.01 -10.51
CA PRO A 63 8.52 -15.51 -9.22
C PRO A 63 9.22 -14.44 -8.40
N ALA A 64 9.95 -13.54 -9.07
CA ALA A 64 10.61 -12.41 -8.40
C ALA A 64 9.59 -11.47 -7.73
N TRP A 65 8.47 -11.18 -8.38
CA TRP A 65 7.41 -10.33 -7.85
C TRP A 65 6.73 -10.97 -6.64
N THR A 66 6.38 -12.24 -6.74
CA THR A 66 5.81 -13.02 -5.63
C THR A 66 6.74 -13.01 -4.41
N SER A 67 8.05 -13.21 -4.62
CA SER A 67 9.05 -13.15 -3.54
C SER A 67 9.08 -11.78 -2.86
N VAL A 68 8.93 -10.68 -3.59
CA VAL A 68 8.83 -9.33 -3.01
C VAL A 68 7.61 -9.22 -2.11
N ILE A 69 6.43 -9.59 -2.61
CA ILE A 69 5.17 -9.50 -1.84
C ILE A 69 5.29 -10.32 -0.55
N THR A 70 5.75 -11.54 -0.62
CA THR A 70 5.93 -12.43 0.55
C THR A 70 6.80 -11.78 1.61
N ARG A 71 7.96 -11.26 1.22
CA ARG A 71 8.88 -10.57 2.15
C ARG A 71 8.25 -9.33 2.77
N CYS A 72 7.45 -8.61 2.00
CA CYS A 72 6.75 -7.43 2.50
C CYS A 72 5.66 -7.79 3.52
N VAL A 73 4.93 -8.87 3.31
CA VAL A 73 3.95 -9.36 4.28
C VAL A 73 4.64 -9.86 5.54
N ASP A 74 5.73 -10.62 5.41
CA ASP A 74 6.51 -11.09 6.56
C ASP A 74 7.13 -9.94 7.37
N HIS A 75 7.43 -8.84 6.72
CA HIS A 75 7.96 -7.65 7.39
C HIS A 75 7.00 -7.11 8.45
N TYR A 76 5.69 -7.22 8.25
CA TYR A 76 4.70 -6.80 9.24
C TYR A 76 4.90 -7.50 10.59
N ARG A 77 5.25 -8.78 10.60
CA ARG A 77 5.53 -9.55 11.82
C ARG A 77 6.70 -8.99 12.63
N LYS A 78 7.66 -8.33 11.97
CA LYS A 78 8.82 -7.68 12.59
C LYS A 78 8.54 -6.24 12.96
N LEU A 79 7.78 -5.53 12.14
CA LEU A 79 7.51 -4.10 12.29
C LEU A 79 6.53 -3.83 13.43
N LEU A 80 5.42 -4.58 13.49
CA LEU A 80 4.34 -4.31 14.44
C LEU A 80 4.77 -4.36 15.90
N PRO A 81 5.55 -5.35 16.37
CA PRO A 81 6.04 -5.36 17.75
C PRO A 81 6.87 -4.11 18.11
N ILE A 82 7.63 -3.57 17.13
CA ILE A 82 8.41 -2.35 17.33
C ILE A 82 7.48 -1.14 17.48
N VAL A 83 6.49 -1.03 16.60
CA VAL A 83 5.51 0.05 16.63
C VAL A 83 4.67 -0.02 17.91
N ASP A 84 4.26 -1.22 18.33
CA ASP A 84 3.48 -1.42 19.57
C ASP A 84 4.28 -1.06 20.83
N ALA A 85 5.56 -1.38 20.87
CA ALA A 85 6.45 -1.02 21.96
C ALA A 85 6.67 0.51 22.04
N LEU A 86 6.80 1.17 20.91
CA LEU A 86 7.03 2.63 20.82
C LEU A 86 5.75 3.45 20.95
N ASP A 87 4.61 2.89 20.58
CA ASP A 87 3.29 3.53 20.67
C ASP A 87 2.26 2.63 21.34
N PRO A 88 2.40 2.32 22.65
CA PRO A 88 1.51 1.42 23.34
C PRO A 88 0.07 1.95 23.45
N ALA A 89 -0.14 3.26 23.46
CA ALA A 89 -1.47 3.86 23.46
C ALA A 89 -2.22 3.62 22.12
N GLY A 90 -1.49 3.49 21.04
CA GLY A 90 -2.03 3.12 19.73
C GLY A 90 -2.07 1.60 19.49
N ALA A 91 -1.48 0.81 20.41
CA ALA A 91 -1.53 -0.64 20.34
C ALA A 91 -2.96 -1.12 20.58
N GLY A 92 -3.36 -2.11 19.81
CA GLY A 92 -4.67 -2.70 19.92
C GLY A 92 -5.24 -3.11 18.56
N SER A 93 -6.40 -3.71 18.61
CA SER A 93 -7.04 -4.45 17.53
C SER A 93 -7.20 -3.68 16.22
N ALA A 94 -7.11 -2.37 16.24
CA ALA A 94 -7.54 -1.54 15.12
C ALA A 94 -6.48 -1.33 14.04
N THR A 95 -5.16 -1.54 14.30
CA THR A 95 -4.12 -1.20 13.31
C THR A 95 -3.88 -2.33 12.32
N PHE A 96 -3.61 -3.53 12.81
CA PHE A 96 -3.39 -4.73 11.97
C PHE A 96 -4.08 -5.92 12.62
N ARG A 97 -4.66 -6.79 11.79
CA ARG A 97 -5.24 -8.06 12.23
C ARG A 97 -5.11 -9.11 11.13
N GLN A 98 -4.63 -10.29 11.49
CA GLN A 98 -4.67 -11.44 10.59
C GLN A 98 -6.07 -12.04 10.66
N VAL A 99 -6.80 -12.00 9.55
CA VAL A 99 -8.22 -12.39 9.48
C VAL A 99 -8.49 -13.46 8.43
N GLY A 100 -7.49 -13.77 7.60
CA GLY A 100 -7.66 -14.62 6.43
C GLY A 100 -8.33 -13.91 5.26
N GLU A 101 -8.46 -14.64 4.14
CA GLU A 101 -9.06 -14.18 2.90
C GLU A 101 -9.95 -15.25 2.30
N LEU A 102 -11.13 -14.87 1.87
CA LEU A 102 -12.01 -15.64 1.02
C LEU A 102 -11.82 -15.13 -0.42
N VAL A 103 -11.21 -15.92 -1.28
CA VAL A 103 -11.22 -15.70 -2.72
C VAL A 103 -12.45 -16.39 -3.27
N VAL A 104 -13.42 -15.58 -3.71
CA VAL A 104 -14.73 -16.11 -4.11
C VAL A 104 -15.01 -15.90 -5.60
N ALA A 105 -15.75 -16.82 -6.16
CA ALA A 105 -16.22 -16.81 -7.53
C ALA A 105 -17.68 -17.24 -7.58
N ARG A 106 -18.37 -16.84 -8.62
CA ARG A 106 -19.67 -17.42 -8.96
C ARG A 106 -19.47 -18.85 -9.45
N SER A 107 -20.52 -19.64 -9.41
CA SER A 107 -20.46 -21.03 -9.85
C SER A 107 -20.40 -21.22 -11.38
N ASP A 108 -20.05 -20.15 -12.14
CA ASP A 108 -19.77 -20.28 -13.57
C ASP A 108 -18.35 -20.81 -13.86
N ARG A 109 -18.15 -21.35 -15.07
CA ARG A 109 -16.94 -22.10 -15.42
C ARG A 109 -15.67 -21.24 -15.47
N GLU A 110 -15.76 -20.01 -15.90
CA GLU A 110 -14.59 -19.13 -16.11
C GLU A 110 -14.02 -18.68 -14.78
N GLU A 111 -14.88 -18.23 -13.88
CA GLU A 111 -14.47 -17.80 -12.55
C GLU A 111 -13.95 -18.99 -11.72
N GLN A 112 -14.55 -20.16 -11.82
CA GLN A 112 -14.07 -21.37 -11.16
C GLN A 112 -12.68 -21.81 -11.65
N ALA A 113 -12.35 -21.61 -12.93
CA ALA A 113 -11.02 -21.91 -13.45
C ALA A 113 -9.94 -21.05 -12.76
N THR A 114 -10.25 -19.78 -12.46
CA THR A 114 -9.36 -18.90 -11.70
C THR A 114 -9.14 -19.40 -10.27
N ILE A 115 -10.20 -19.83 -9.58
CA ILE A 115 -10.11 -20.44 -8.24
C ILE A 115 -9.25 -21.72 -8.29
N ALA A 116 -9.48 -22.60 -9.27
CA ALA A 116 -8.70 -23.81 -9.45
C ALA A 116 -7.21 -23.51 -9.67
N ALA A 117 -6.86 -22.53 -10.51
CA ALA A 117 -5.48 -22.14 -10.75
C ALA A 117 -4.78 -21.61 -9.48
N ILE A 118 -5.48 -20.84 -8.64
CA ILE A 118 -4.97 -20.37 -7.35
C ILE A 118 -4.75 -21.57 -6.41
N ARG A 119 -5.73 -22.46 -6.31
CA ARG A 119 -5.66 -23.68 -5.50
C ARG A 119 -4.45 -24.52 -5.90
N ASP A 120 -4.31 -24.84 -7.18
CA ASP A 120 -3.24 -25.70 -7.70
C ASP A 120 -1.87 -25.08 -7.40
N ARG A 121 -1.72 -23.76 -7.56
CA ARG A 121 -0.49 -23.04 -7.23
C ARG A 121 -0.13 -23.15 -5.75
N LEU A 122 -1.11 -23.05 -4.85
CA LEU A 122 -0.90 -23.07 -3.40
C LEU A 122 -1.02 -24.47 -2.78
N SER A 123 -1.35 -25.51 -3.55
CA SER A 123 -1.45 -26.90 -3.06
C SER A 123 -0.10 -27.50 -2.75
N THR A 124 0.96 -27.11 -3.47
CA THR A 124 2.31 -27.62 -3.28
C THR A 124 3.05 -26.84 -2.19
N GLU A 125 3.97 -27.51 -1.48
CA GLU A 125 4.82 -26.85 -0.48
C GLU A 125 5.66 -25.73 -1.12
N THR A 126 6.25 -25.98 -2.28
CA THR A 126 7.03 -25.00 -3.04
C THR A 126 6.18 -23.79 -3.41
N GLY A 127 4.95 -24.01 -3.88
CA GLY A 127 4.02 -22.92 -4.21
C GLY A 127 3.64 -22.11 -2.98
N ARG A 128 3.33 -22.76 -1.86
CA ARG A 128 3.04 -22.04 -0.60
C ARG A 128 4.24 -21.24 -0.11
N GLN A 129 5.42 -21.82 -0.08
CA GLN A 129 6.65 -21.11 0.33
C GLN A 129 6.93 -19.91 -0.57
N ALA A 130 6.76 -20.05 -1.88
CA ALA A 130 6.92 -18.96 -2.84
C ALA A 130 5.97 -17.79 -2.55
N HIS A 131 4.75 -18.09 -2.09
CA HIS A 131 3.73 -17.07 -1.77
C HIS A 131 3.64 -16.70 -0.28
N GLY A 132 4.52 -17.23 0.58
CA GLY A 132 4.48 -16.96 2.04
C GLY A 132 3.19 -17.44 2.72
N VAL A 133 2.57 -18.47 2.16
CA VAL A 133 1.36 -19.08 2.71
C VAL A 133 1.78 -20.28 3.55
N SER A 134 1.46 -20.29 4.84
CA SER A 134 1.92 -21.30 5.78
C SER A 134 1.07 -22.58 5.72
N VAL A 135 -0.20 -22.44 5.37
CA VAL A 135 -1.18 -23.52 5.33
C VAL A 135 -1.81 -23.63 3.95
N SER A 136 -2.08 -24.85 3.49
CA SER A 136 -2.82 -25.05 2.23
C SER A 136 -4.17 -24.33 2.28
N PRO A 137 -4.58 -23.67 1.17
CA PRO A 137 -5.92 -23.12 1.07
C PRO A 137 -6.97 -24.22 1.26
N THR A 138 -8.10 -23.83 1.82
CA THR A 138 -9.24 -24.73 2.02
C THR A 138 -10.36 -24.35 1.05
N ASP A 139 -10.88 -25.32 0.31
CA ASP A 139 -12.09 -25.11 -0.47
C ASP A 139 -13.26 -24.82 0.48
N VAL A 140 -14.06 -23.83 0.11
CA VAL A 140 -15.25 -23.43 0.88
C VAL A 140 -16.46 -23.30 -0.03
N ASP A 141 -17.56 -23.87 0.41
CA ASP A 141 -18.85 -23.76 -0.27
C ASP A 141 -19.63 -22.52 0.21
N ALA A 142 -20.76 -22.25 -0.42
CA ALA A 142 -21.60 -21.12 -0.10
C ALA A 142 -22.06 -21.09 1.37
N SER A 143 -22.32 -22.26 1.95
CA SER A 143 -22.73 -22.37 3.36
C SER A 143 -21.60 -21.96 4.31
N GLU A 144 -20.39 -22.40 4.01
CA GLU A 144 -19.19 -22.05 4.79
C GLU A 144 -18.82 -20.58 4.64
N ILE A 145 -18.86 -20.06 3.42
CA ILE A 145 -18.64 -18.62 3.12
C ILE A 145 -19.60 -17.76 3.94
N ARG A 146 -20.88 -18.11 3.99
CA ARG A 146 -21.92 -17.37 4.71
C ARG A 146 -21.82 -17.48 6.24
N LYS A 147 -21.10 -18.44 6.79
CA LYS A 147 -20.77 -18.44 8.23
C LYS A 147 -19.87 -17.26 8.59
N TYR A 148 -18.96 -16.86 7.70
CA TYR A 148 -18.12 -15.68 7.87
C TYR A 148 -18.87 -14.40 7.51
N TRP A 149 -19.55 -14.42 6.35
CA TRP A 149 -20.24 -13.26 5.79
C TRP A 149 -21.68 -13.62 5.38
N PRO A 150 -22.65 -13.55 6.31
CA PRO A 150 -24.06 -13.83 6.02
C PRO A 150 -24.67 -12.93 4.93
N GLU A 151 -24.05 -11.78 4.72
CA GLU A 151 -24.47 -10.78 3.74
C GLU A 151 -24.16 -11.18 2.28
N LEU A 152 -23.24 -12.13 2.06
CA LEU A 152 -22.88 -12.61 0.73
C LEU A 152 -23.99 -13.44 0.09
N ARG A 153 -24.02 -13.41 -1.23
CA ARG A 153 -24.96 -14.22 -2.03
C ARG A 153 -24.74 -15.72 -1.84
N GLU A 154 -25.74 -16.53 -2.24
CA GLU A 154 -25.82 -17.95 -1.92
C GLU A 154 -25.17 -18.88 -2.95
N ASP A 155 -24.75 -18.37 -4.10
CA ASP A 155 -24.20 -19.14 -5.22
C ASP A 155 -22.68 -18.95 -5.39
N LEU A 156 -21.96 -18.64 -4.30
CA LEU A 156 -20.51 -18.50 -4.31
C LEU A 156 -19.82 -19.81 -3.94
N VAL A 157 -18.67 -20.00 -4.55
CA VAL A 157 -17.66 -21.00 -4.17
C VAL A 157 -16.33 -20.30 -4.02
N GLY A 158 -15.38 -20.87 -3.28
CA GLY A 158 -14.10 -20.19 -3.12
C GLY A 158 -13.05 -20.96 -2.37
N LEU A 159 -12.00 -20.23 -2.03
CA LEU A 159 -10.88 -20.68 -1.22
C LEU A 159 -10.75 -19.81 0.02
N PHE A 160 -10.49 -20.42 1.15
CA PHE A 160 -10.05 -19.71 2.35
C PHE A 160 -8.52 -19.79 2.47
N ILE A 161 -7.87 -18.64 2.67
CA ILE A 161 -6.41 -18.49 2.81
C ILE A 161 -6.15 -17.80 4.16
N ALA A 162 -5.47 -18.49 5.08
CA ALA A 162 -5.33 -18.04 6.45
C ALA A 162 -4.33 -16.86 6.65
N ASP A 163 -3.30 -16.79 5.79
CA ASP A 163 -2.14 -15.88 5.99
C ASP A 163 -2.36 -14.46 5.49
N VAL A 164 -3.59 -14.00 5.44
CA VAL A 164 -3.95 -12.65 5.00
C VAL A 164 -4.34 -11.78 6.18
N GLY A 165 -3.83 -10.58 6.18
CA GLY A 165 -4.14 -9.57 7.18
C GLY A 165 -4.89 -8.37 6.59
N ARG A 166 -5.42 -7.57 7.50
CA ARG A 166 -5.93 -6.24 7.19
C ARG A 166 -5.27 -5.17 8.05
N VAL A 167 -5.19 -3.96 7.53
CA VAL A 167 -4.61 -2.81 8.22
C VAL A 167 -5.44 -1.56 8.01
N VAL A 168 -5.50 -0.67 9.00
CA VAL A 168 -6.01 0.69 8.81
C VAL A 168 -4.84 1.56 8.39
N GLY A 169 -4.70 1.81 7.07
CA GLY A 169 -3.50 2.43 6.48
C GLY A 169 -3.16 3.80 7.08
N SER A 170 -4.14 4.69 7.26
CA SER A 170 -3.92 5.99 7.90
C SER A 170 -3.41 5.86 9.33
N ARG A 171 -4.01 4.97 10.15
CA ARG A 171 -3.58 4.74 11.53
C ARG A 171 -2.17 4.16 11.61
N LEU A 172 -1.83 3.20 10.74
CA LEU A 172 -0.48 2.66 10.70
C LEU A 172 0.53 3.75 10.35
N THR A 173 0.21 4.59 9.35
CA THR A 173 1.07 5.71 8.94
C THR A 173 1.32 6.67 10.11
N ASP A 174 0.26 7.08 10.83
CA ASP A 174 0.38 7.97 11.98
C ASP A 174 1.19 7.33 13.13
N ARG A 175 0.99 6.04 13.39
CA ARG A 175 1.75 5.30 14.40
C ARG A 175 3.23 5.18 14.07
N LEU A 176 3.58 4.96 12.79
CA LEU A 176 4.97 4.93 12.34
C LEU A 176 5.67 6.28 12.58
N ILE A 177 5.01 7.39 12.26
CA ILE A 177 5.52 8.74 12.51
C ILE A 177 5.67 9.00 14.02
N THR A 178 4.66 8.65 14.80
CA THR A 178 4.71 8.76 16.27
C THR A 178 5.84 7.93 16.87
N SER A 179 6.00 6.69 16.40
CA SER A 179 7.08 5.80 16.84
C SER A 179 8.46 6.34 16.49
N ALA A 180 8.62 6.92 15.29
CA ALA A 180 9.87 7.56 14.88
C ALA A 180 10.21 8.77 15.77
N ALA A 181 9.22 9.59 16.10
CA ALA A 181 9.41 10.74 16.99
C ALA A 181 9.80 10.31 18.40
N ARG A 182 9.13 9.30 18.96
CA ARG A 182 9.44 8.76 20.30
C ARG A 182 10.82 8.10 20.36
N TRP A 183 11.16 7.30 19.35
CA TRP A 183 12.50 6.70 19.29
C TRP A 183 13.60 7.74 19.41
N GLY A 184 13.50 8.83 18.66
CA GLY A 184 14.48 9.92 18.70
C GLY A 184 14.55 10.62 20.06
N GLN A 185 13.42 10.72 20.80
CA GLN A 185 13.40 11.28 22.16
C GLN A 185 14.08 10.35 23.17
N ASP A 186 13.82 9.05 23.09
CA ASP A 186 14.28 8.06 24.06
C ASP A 186 15.77 7.71 23.90
N HIS A 187 16.29 7.76 22.66
CA HIS A 187 17.66 7.35 22.32
C HIS A 187 18.63 8.49 21.98
N GLY A 188 18.24 9.64 22.02
CA GLY A 188 18.50 11.06 22.25
C GLY A 188 19.82 11.68 21.92
N GLN A 189 20.90 11.21 21.36
CA GLN A 189 22.01 12.10 20.96
C GLN A 189 22.32 11.97 19.45
N GLY A 190 21.75 12.91 18.68
CA GLY A 190 22.02 13.03 17.25
C GLY A 190 20.95 12.44 16.34
N SER A 191 20.11 11.53 16.82
CA SER A 191 18.97 10.99 16.06
C SER A 191 17.69 11.78 16.38
N GLY A 192 16.76 11.83 15.44
CA GLY A 192 15.46 12.43 15.69
C GLY A 192 14.66 12.71 14.42
N LEU A 193 13.37 12.87 14.60
CA LEU A 193 12.43 13.20 13.55
C LEU A 193 11.94 14.63 13.68
N THR A 194 12.11 15.43 12.63
CA THR A 194 11.45 16.72 12.43
C THR A 194 10.43 16.58 11.32
N VAL A 195 9.14 16.82 11.62
CA VAL A 195 8.09 16.86 10.60
C VAL A 195 7.92 18.28 10.10
N VAL A 196 8.07 18.48 8.80
CA VAL A 196 8.01 19.79 8.14
C VAL A 196 6.80 19.82 7.21
N PRO A 197 5.75 20.58 7.54
CA PRO A 197 4.59 20.71 6.66
C PRO A 197 4.90 21.59 5.46
N GLY A 198 4.52 21.17 4.27
CA GLY A 198 4.64 21.98 3.06
C GLY A 198 5.02 21.19 1.82
N LEU A 199 4.93 21.85 0.68
CA LEU A 199 5.32 21.30 -0.60
C LEU A 199 6.85 21.40 -0.76
N ALA A 200 7.49 20.26 -0.86
CA ALA A 200 8.92 20.17 -1.11
C ALA A 200 9.26 20.42 -2.57
N ARG A 201 10.35 21.11 -2.84
CA ARG A 201 10.96 21.25 -4.16
C ARG A 201 12.44 20.90 -4.06
N LEU A 202 12.91 20.00 -4.91
CA LEU A 202 14.33 19.67 -5.02
C LEU A 202 15.12 20.87 -5.55
N GLY A 203 16.36 21.03 -5.10
CA GLY A 203 17.27 22.07 -5.58
C GLY A 203 17.51 21.94 -7.09
N SER A 204 17.95 23.05 -7.70
CA SER A 204 18.09 23.13 -9.16
C SER A 204 19.44 22.64 -9.69
N ASP A 205 20.39 22.33 -8.81
CA ASP A 205 21.66 21.73 -9.19
C ASP A 205 21.64 20.21 -8.91
N ARG A 206 22.21 19.43 -9.81
CA ARG A 206 22.32 17.97 -9.66
C ARG A 206 23.36 17.53 -8.62
N VAL A 207 23.92 18.47 -7.89
CA VAL A 207 25.09 18.27 -7.00
C VAL A 207 24.66 18.37 -5.53
N THR A 208 23.58 19.10 -5.24
CA THR A 208 23.13 19.33 -3.86
C THR A 208 21.85 18.54 -3.54
N THR A 209 21.81 18.01 -2.32
CA THR A 209 20.64 17.37 -1.72
C THR A 209 19.76 18.38 -0.96
N ASP A 210 19.73 19.60 -1.45
CA ASP A 210 18.90 20.67 -0.88
C ASP A 210 17.42 20.49 -1.25
N VAL A 211 16.57 20.67 -0.26
CA VAL A 211 15.11 20.68 -0.42
C VAL A 211 14.56 22.00 0.07
N TRP A 212 13.75 22.64 -0.74
CA TRP A 212 13.07 23.87 -0.40
C TRP A 212 11.63 23.60 0.02
N VAL A 213 11.19 24.19 1.12
CA VAL A 213 9.81 24.18 1.59
C VAL A 213 9.36 25.62 1.77
N GLY A 214 8.60 26.15 0.82
CA GLY A 214 8.34 27.58 0.72
C GLY A 214 9.64 28.33 0.47
N HIS A 215 10.04 29.18 1.41
CA HIS A 215 11.30 29.95 1.38
C HIS A 215 12.43 29.30 2.18
N ASP A 216 12.13 28.28 2.97
CA ASP A 216 13.10 27.61 3.83
C ASP A 216 13.89 26.57 3.07
N ARG A 217 15.20 26.61 3.22
CA ARG A 217 16.14 25.62 2.68
C ARG A 217 16.48 24.59 3.74
N LEU A 218 16.23 23.34 3.44
CA LEU A 218 16.70 22.19 4.21
C LEU A 218 17.87 21.54 3.48
N SER A 219 18.91 21.19 4.21
CA SER A 219 20.10 20.54 3.67
C SER A 219 20.31 19.17 4.33
N ALA A 220 20.58 18.14 3.55
CA ALA A 220 20.82 16.79 4.05
C ALA A 220 21.97 16.11 3.31
N GLY A 221 22.48 15.02 3.90
CA GLY A 221 23.42 14.13 3.22
C GLY A 221 22.77 13.40 2.04
N THR A 222 21.48 13.09 2.16
CA THR A 222 20.71 12.38 1.11
C THR A 222 19.22 12.74 1.17
N VAL A 223 18.50 12.46 0.07
CA VAL A 223 17.06 12.68 -0.06
C VAL A 223 16.39 11.39 -0.51
N LEU A 224 15.32 10.99 0.19
CA LEU A 224 14.41 9.94 -0.25
C LEU A 224 13.10 10.54 -0.75
N VAL A 225 12.78 10.34 -2.02
CA VAL A 225 11.52 10.78 -2.63
C VAL A 225 10.48 9.66 -2.49
N ALA A 226 9.44 9.90 -1.71
CA ALA A 226 8.34 8.96 -1.40
C ALA A 226 6.96 9.61 -1.61
N THR A 227 6.84 10.38 -2.69
CA THR A 227 5.70 11.28 -2.95
C THR A 227 4.47 10.58 -3.56
N GLY A 228 4.49 9.24 -3.66
CA GLY A 228 3.37 8.49 -4.23
C GLY A 228 3.13 8.83 -5.70
N ALA A 229 1.92 9.26 -6.05
CA ALA A 229 1.54 9.57 -7.43
C ALA A 229 2.04 10.95 -7.91
N TRP A 230 2.47 11.81 -6.99
CA TRP A 230 2.94 13.16 -7.37
C TRP A 230 4.41 13.15 -7.75
N PRO A 231 4.79 13.82 -8.87
CA PRO A 231 6.19 14.07 -9.13
C PRO A 231 6.74 15.01 -8.05
N ALA A 232 7.93 14.74 -7.54
CA ALA A 232 8.62 15.74 -6.74
C ALA A 232 9.01 16.91 -7.65
N PRO A 233 8.59 18.15 -7.37
CA PRO A 233 9.02 19.30 -8.15
C PRO A 233 10.55 19.36 -8.23
N GLY A 234 11.09 19.49 -9.44
CA GLY A 234 12.52 19.41 -9.72
C GLY A 234 13.01 18.00 -10.11
N SER A 235 12.13 16.98 -10.11
CA SER A 235 12.52 15.62 -10.50
C SER A 235 12.75 15.46 -12.00
N GLU A 236 12.24 16.37 -12.83
CA GLU A 236 12.47 16.43 -14.27
C GLU A 236 13.97 16.50 -14.62
N MET A 237 14.77 17.05 -13.68
CA MET A 237 16.22 17.18 -13.82
C MET A 237 16.96 15.86 -13.87
N PHE A 238 16.37 14.77 -13.37
CA PHE A 238 17.07 13.48 -13.32
C PHE A 238 17.16 12.83 -14.70
N GLY A 239 16.38 13.29 -15.68
CA GLY A 239 16.42 12.81 -17.06
C GLY A 239 16.10 11.33 -17.23
N LEU A 240 15.51 10.71 -16.20
CA LEU A 240 15.31 9.25 -16.15
C LEU A 240 14.00 8.79 -16.79
N GLY A 241 13.21 9.68 -17.39
CA GLY A 241 11.93 9.28 -17.99
C GLY A 241 11.00 8.53 -17.03
N ILE A 242 11.12 8.80 -15.72
CA ILE A 242 10.29 8.18 -14.69
C ILE A 242 8.84 8.59 -14.92
N SER A 243 8.05 7.65 -15.45
CA SER A 243 6.63 7.86 -15.69
C SER A 243 5.81 7.15 -14.62
N VAL A 244 5.18 7.94 -13.76
CA VAL A 244 4.19 7.47 -12.79
C VAL A 244 2.93 8.29 -12.97
N ARG A 245 1.81 7.61 -13.18
CA ARG A 245 0.51 8.26 -13.34
C ARG A 245 -0.39 8.00 -12.13
N PRO A 246 -1.22 8.98 -11.74
CA PRO A 246 -2.26 8.76 -10.74
C PRO A 246 -3.40 7.93 -11.35
N VAL A 247 -3.83 6.92 -10.61
CA VAL A 247 -5.06 6.17 -10.94
C VAL A 247 -6.02 6.29 -9.77
N ARG A 248 -7.14 6.96 -10.00
CA ARG A 248 -8.14 7.18 -8.96
C ARG A 248 -8.83 5.87 -8.57
N GLY A 249 -8.93 5.64 -7.26
CA GLY A 249 -9.76 4.59 -6.68
C GLY A 249 -10.72 5.18 -5.65
N GLN A 250 -12.00 4.88 -5.81
CA GLN A 250 -13.03 5.23 -4.85
C GLN A 250 -13.43 3.98 -4.08
N ILE A 251 -13.49 4.07 -2.75
CA ILE A 251 -13.97 3.03 -1.85
C ILE A 251 -15.10 3.57 -1.00
N VAL A 252 -16.06 2.73 -0.66
CA VAL A 252 -17.21 3.12 0.16
C VAL A 252 -17.14 2.42 1.50
N HIS A 253 -17.40 3.17 2.55
CA HIS A 253 -17.50 2.68 3.92
C HIS A 253 -18.96 2.58 4.32
N LEU A 254 -19.36 1.42 4.79
CA LEU A 254 -20.72 1.11 5.23
C LEU A 254 -20.72 0.65 6.69
N ARG A 255 -21.84 0.76 7.36
CA ARG A 255 -22.06 0.25 8.72
C ARG A 255 -23.22 -0.72 8.74
N LEU A 256 -22.95 -1.95 9.16
CA LEU A 256 -23.99 -2.94 9.37
C LEU A 256 -24.79 -2.65 10.64
N PRO A 257 -26.11 -2.91 10.63
CA PRO A 257 -26.95 -2.69 11.81
C PRO A 257 -26.55 -3.53 13.01
N ASN A 258 -26.02 -4.73 12.79
CA ASN A 258 -25.90 -5.81 13.78
C ASN A 258 -24.46 -6.16 14.16
N GLY A 259 -23.51 -5.23 14.18
CA GLY A 259 -22.30 -5.50 14.89
C GLY A 259 -20.97 -5.45 14.14
N ALA A 260 -19.93 -5.78 14.90
CA ALA A 260 -18.54 -5.76 14.48
C ALA A 260 -18.24 -6.82 13.41
N THR A 261 -17.48 -6.40 12.40
CA THR A 261 -17.02 -7.29 11.32
C THR A 261 -15.51 -7.46 11.32
N GLY A 262 -14.85 -6.97 12.39
CA GLY A 262 -13.39 -6.84 12.45
C GLY A 262 -12.60 -8.14 12.36
N ASP A 263 -13.18 -9.26 12.73
CA ASP A 263 -12.54 -10.58 12.66
C ASP A 263 -12.93 -11.39 11.42
N ARG A 264 -13.79 -10.83 10.57
CA ARG A 264 -14.23 -11.51 9.36
C ARG A 264 -13.12 -11.49 8.29
N PRO A 265 -12.94 -12.58 7.53
CA PRO A 265 -11.97 -12.63 6.45
C PRO A 265 -12.20 -11.52 5.42
N VAL A 266 -11.11 -11.07 4.80
CA VAL A 266 -11.20 -10.28 3.57
C VAL A 266 -11.93 -11.10 2.51
N VAL A 267 -12.82 -10.49 1.76
CA VAL A 267 -13.43 -11.12 0.59
C VAL A 267 -12.87 -10.45 -0.66
N ASN A 268 -12.22 -11.23 -1.52
CA ASN A 268 -11.83 -10.82 -2.85
C ASN A 268 -12.57 -11.66 -3.90
N THR A 269 -13.02 -11.02 -4.95
CA THR A 269 -13.62 -11.73 -6.08
C THR A 269 -12.57 -12.03 -7.14
N THR A 270 -12.81 -13.05 -7.95
CA THR A 270 -12.05 -13.29 -9.19
C THR A 270 -12.30 -12.19 -10.23
N GLY A 271 -13.37 -11.43 -10.05
CA GLY A 271 -13.71 -10.23 -10.81
C GLY A 271 -13.19 -8.94 -10.20
N ALA A 272 -13.98 -7.88 -10.35
CA ALA A 272 -13.69 -6.58 -9.76
C ALA A 272 -14.49 -6.44 -8.45
N GLY A 273 -13.78 -6.29 -7.34
CA GLY A 273 -14.44 -6.00 -6.09
C GLY A 273 -13.89 -6.77 -4.90
N TYR A 274 -13.99 -6.13 -3.76
CA TYR A 274 -13.60 -6.70 -2.48
C TYR A 274 -14.49 -6.14 -1.36
N LEU A 275 -14.47 -6.86 -0.25
CA LEU A 275 -15.16 -6.49 0.98
C LEU A 275 -14.27 -6.77 2.17
N LEU A 276 -14.13 -5.81 3.08
CA LEU A 276 -13.34 -5.92 4.31
C LEU A 276 -14.15 -5.50 5.52
N GLY A 277 -14.06 -6.27 6.59
CA GLY A 277 -14.62 -5.92 7.87
C GLY A 277 -13.62 -5.17 8.76
N PHE A 278 -14.11 -4.15 9.46
CA PHE A 278 -13.44 -3.50 10.58
C PHE A 278 -14.40 -3.50 11.78
N ASP A 279 -13.91 -3.14 12.95
CA ASP A 279 -14.73 -3.21 14.18
C ASP A 279 -15.97 -2.32 14.11
N ASP A 280 -15.90 -1.22 13.36
CA ASP A 280 -16.94 -0.19 13.27
C ASP A 280 -17.55 -0.03 11.87
N ARG A 281 -17.05 -0.75 10.85
CA ARG A 281 -17.48 -0.58 9.45
C ARG A 281 -17.09 -1.72 8.54
N VAL A 282 -17.73 -1.74 7.38
CA VAL A 282 -17.36 -2.55 6.23
C VAL A 282 -16.85 -1.63 5.13
N VAL A 283 -15.77 -1.99 4.47
CA VAL A 283 -15.20 -1.28 3.32
C VAL A 283 -15.45 -2.11 2.07
N VAL A 284 -15.99 -1.48 1.04
CA VAL A 284 -16.20 -2.09 -0.27
C VAL A 284 -15.51 -1.25 -1.34
N GLY A 285 -14.99 -1.90 -2.36
CA GLY A 285 -14.23 -1.21 -3.41
C GLY A 285 -13.85 -2.11 -4.58
N ALA A 286 -13.17 -1.55 -5.51
CA ALA A 286 -12.91 -0.13 -5.72
C ALA A 286 -13.05 0.21 -7.20
N THR A 287 -13.21 1.50 -7.50
CA THR A 287 -13.06 1.96 -8.88
C THR A 287 -11.59 1.99 -9.32
N HIS A 288 -11.40 2.10 -10.63
CA HIS A 288 -10.12 2.32 -11.28
C HIS A 288 -10.31 3.32 -12.43
N GLU A 289 -9.85 4.52 -12.23
CA GLU A 289 -10.19 5.61 -13.13
C GLU A 289 -8.94 6.40 -13.51
N ASP A 290 -8.69 6.53 -14.81
CA ASP A 290 -7.59 7.34 -15.34
C ASP A 290 -8.09 8.77 -15.58
N VAL A 291 -8.03 9.59 -14.55
CA VAL A 291 -8.56 10.96 -14.51
C VAL A 291 -7.55 11.99 -14.02
N GLY A 292 -6.27 11.65 -14.12
CA GLY A 292 -5.20 12.50 -13.60
C GLY A 292 -5.31 12.69 -12.08
N PHE A 293 -5.00 13.90 -11.61
CA PHE A 293 -4.99 14.24 -10.18
C PHE A 293 -6.37 14.64 -9.63
N ASP A 294 -7.47 14.29 -10.29
CA ASP A 294 -8.82 14.54 -9.78
C ASP A 294 -9.15 13.58 -8.62
N ALA A 295 -9.01 14.06 -7.39
CA ALA A 295 -9.30 13.31 -6.16
C ALA A 295 -10.73 13.51 -5.63
N ARG A 296 -11.66 13.99 -6.47
CA ARG A 296 -13.06 14.17 -6.03
C ARG A 296 -13.82 12.84 -5.99
N VAL A 297 -14.71 12.70 -5.02
CA VAL A 297 -15.76 11.67 -5.05
C VAL A 297 -16.74 12.00 -6.16
N THR A 298 -17.12 11.00 -6.96
CA THR A 298 -18.10 11.17 -8.03
C THR A 298 -19.34 10.29 -7.82
N ALA A 299 -20.49 10.77 -8.26
CA ALA A 299 -21.74 10.00 -8.18
C ALA A 299 -21.62 8.67 -8.97
N GLY A 300 -20.98 8.71 -10.16
CA GLY A 300 -20.75 7.51 -10.97
C GLY A 300 -19.87 6.49 -10.28
N GLY A 301 -18.77 6.94 -9.66
CA GLY A 301 -17.87 6.06 -8.91
C GLY A 301 -18.53 5.44 -7.67
N GLN A 302 -19.27 6.24 -6.90
CA GLN A 302 -20.07 5.71 -5.78
C GLN A 302 -21.10 4.66 -6.25
N HIS A 303 -21.84 4.98 -7.30
CA HIS A 303 -22.83 4.07 -7.86
C HIS A 303 -22.19 2.76 -8.29
N ALA A 304 -21.06 2.82 -9.01
CA ALA A 304 -20.36 1.62 -9.49
C ALA A 304 -19.87 0.72 -8.33
N VAL A 305 -19.29 1.32 -7.29
CA VAL A 305 -18.83 0.56 -6.11
C VAL A 305 -20.00 -0.07 -5.37
N LEU A 306 -21.08 0.70 -5.13
CA LEU A 306 -22.24 0.19 -4.42
C LEU A 306 -22.98 -0.89 -5.21
N ALA A 307 -23.12 -0.73 -6.53
CA ALA A 307 -23.76 -1.73 -7.39
C ALA A 307 -23.00 -3.07 -7.34
N ALA A 308 -21.66 -3.03 -7.50
CA ALA A 308 -20.83 -4.23 -7.40
C ALA A 308 -20.86 -4.85 -6.00
N ALA A 309 -20.85 -4.03 -4.95
CA ALA A 309 -20.94 -4.51 -3.57
C ALA A 309 -22.27 -5.20 -3.27
N LEU A 310 -23.40 -4.65 -3.75
CA LEU A 310 -24.73 -5.22 -3.56
C LEU A 310 -24.97 -6.46 -4.43
N GLU A 311 -24.33 -6.54 -5.60
CA GLU A 311 -24.33 -7.75 -6.41
C GLU A 311 -23.60 -8.90 -5.70
N LEU A 312 -22.43 -8.63 -5.10
CA LEU A 312 -21.63 -9.62 -4.34
C LEU A 312 -22.32 -9.98 -3.02
N ALA A 313 -22.83 -8.99 -2.32
CA ALA A 313 -23.35 -9.08 -0.95
C ALA A 313 -24.72 -8.38 -0.85
N PRO A 314 -25.81 -9.01 -1.30
CA PRO A 314 -27.16 -8.41 -1.24
C PRO A 314 -27.59 -8.02 0.18
N GLY A 315 -27.08 -8.70 1.20
CA GLY A 315 -27.34 -8.38 2.61
C GLY A 315 -26.80 -7.02 3.07
N LEU A 316 -25.94 -6.37 2.28
CA LEU A 316 -25.50 -5.00 2.55
C LEU A 316 -26.55 -3.93 2.21
N ALA A 317 -27.67 -4.30 1.57
CA ALA A 317 -28.69 -3.32 1.18
C ALA A 317 -29.27 -2.51 2.36
N GLY A 318 -29.28 -3.07 3.55
CA GLY A 318 -29.70 -2.40 4.78
C GLY A 318 -28.58 -1.66 5.54
N ALA A 319 -27.36 -1.67 5.04
CA ALA A 319 -26.22 -1.03 5.68
C ALA A 319 -26.29 0.50 5.57
N GLY A 320 -25.95 1.20 6.65
CA GLY A 320 -25.84 2.65 6.64
C GLY A 320 -24.59 3.12 5.89
N PHE A 321 -24.73 4.13 5.04
CA PHE A 321 -23.59 4.80 4.41
C PHE A 321 -22.81 5.60 5.47
N VAL A 322 -21.48 5.49 5.44
CA VAL A 322 -20.58 6.24 6.35
C VAL A 322 -19.84 7.33 5.58
N GLU A 323 -19.03 6.94 4.61
CA GLU A 323 -18.22 7.86 3.80
C GLU A 323 -17.75 7.19 2.50
N THR A 324 -17.31 8.00 1.55
CA THR A 324 -16.52 7.55 0.40
C THR A 324 -15.13 8.16 0.50
N ARG A 325 -14.09 7.36 0.33
CA ARG A 325 -12.71 7.83 0.25
C ARG A 325 -12.16 7.68 -1.16
N VAL A 326 -11.27 8.61 -1.50
CA VAL A 326 -10.58 8.63 -2.80
C VAL A 326 -9.09 8.57 -2.59
N GLY A 327 -8.42 7.66 -3.31
CA GLY A 327 -6.96 7.57 -3.35
C GLY A 327 -6.43 7.58 -4.77
N LEU A 328 -5.33 8.28 -4.99
CA LEU A 328 -4.60 8.30 -6.25
C LEU A 328 -3.46 7.28 -6.16
N ARG A 329 -3.65 6.12 -6.79
CA ARG A 329 -2.63 5.06 -6.84
C ARG A 329 -1.48 5.51 -7.72
N PRO A 330 -0.21 5.41 -7.26
CA PRO A 330 0.95 5.65 -8.11
C PRO A 330 1.18 4.45 -9.03
N VAL A 331 0.92 4.58 -10.32
CA VAL A 331 1.09 3.49 -11.29
C VAL A 331 2.22 3.83 -12.24
N SER A 332 3.27 3.03 -12.26
CA SER A 332 4.38 3.12 -13.21
C SER A 332 3.99 2.60 -14.59
N SER A 333 4.78 2.87 -15.60
CA SER A 333 4.50 2.46 -16.97
C SER A 333 4.40 0.95 -17.19
N ASP A 334 5.09 0.14 -16.37
CA ASP A 334 5.07 -1.33 -16.42
C ASP A 334 4.30 -1.97 -15.26
N GLY A 335 3.65 -1.15 -14.41
CA GLY A 335 2.87 -1.60 -13.27
C GLY A 335 3.69 -2.08 -12.06
N LEU A 336 5.03 -2.10 -12.13
CA LEU A 336 5.90 -2.52 -11.04
C LEU A 336 6.44 -1.31 -10.26
N PRO A 337 6.69 -1.43 -8.95
CA PRO A 337 7.34 -0.38 -8.17
C PRO A 337 8.68 0.07 -8.75
N LEU A 338 9.04 1.30 -8.44
CA LEU A 338 10.35 1.89 -8.69
C LEU A 338 11.03 2.12 -7.35
N VAL A 339 12.17 1.47 -7.14
CA VAL A 339 12.91 1.51 -5.86
C VAL A 339 14.41 1.63 -6.12
N GLY A 340 15.03 2.66 -5.57
CA GLY A 340 16.49 2.82 -5.59
C GLY A 340 16.97 4.21 -5.95
N VAL A 341 18.29 4.32 -6.13
CA VAL A 341 18.98 5.58 -6.45
C VAL A 341 18.60 6.07 -7.86
N VAL A 342 18.29 7.35 -7.97
CA VAL A 342 17.97 8.04 -9.24
C VAL A 342 19.02 9.07 -9.62
N ALA A 343 19.74 9.60 -8.64
CA ALA A 343 20.87 10.52 -8.82
C ALA A 343 21.78 10.44 -7.59
N PRO A 344 23.03 10.93 -7.63
CA PRO A 344 23.88 10.99 -6.46
C PRO A 344 23.18 11.64 -5.27
N GLY A 345 23.05 10.91 -4.15
CA GLY A 345 22.37 11.37 -2.94
C GLY A 345 20.85 11.43 -3.02
N ILE A 346 20.21 10.91 -4.08
CA ILE A 346 18.75 10.93 -4.23
C ILE A 346 18.23 9.54 -4.57
N SER A 347 17.42 8.99 -3.68
CA SER A 347 16.70 7.73 -3.86
C SER A 347 15.19 7.96 -4.04
N LEU A 348 14.51 7.01 -4.68
CA LEU A 348 13.09 7.08 -4.98
C LEU A 348 12.37 5.78 -4.58
N VAL A 349 11.15 5.92 -4.03
CA VAL A 349 10.19 4.81 -3.95
C VAL A 349 8.82 5.30 -4.41
N THR A 350 8.34 4.75 -5.52
CA THR A 350 7.02 5.05 -6.06
C THR A 350 6.49 3.90 -6.92
N GLY A 351 5.36 4.09 -7.59
CA GLY A 351 4.82 3.10 -8.52
C GLY A 351 4.18 1.87 -7.85
N LEU A 352 3.83 1.94 -6.55
CA LEU A 352 3.33 0.79 -5.79
C LEU A 352 1.88 0.38 -6.16
N GLY A 353 1.21 1.13 -7.01
CA GLY A 353 -0.14 0.82 -7.46
C GLY A 353 -1.13 0.62 -6.31
N ALA A 354 -1.88 -0.48 -6.37
CA ALA A 354 -2.80 -0.90 -5.32
C ALA A 354 -2.12 -1.60 -4.12
N TRP A 355 -0.82 -1.91 -4.24
CA TRP A 355 -0.06 -2.68 -3.26
C TRP A 355 0.62 -1.84 -2.19
N GLY A 356 0.38 -0.53 -2.17
CA GLY A 356 1.10 0.41 -1.33
C GLY A 356 1.13 0.03 0.16
N LEU A 357 0.04 -0.43 0.73
CA LEU A 357 -0.01 -0.85 2.14
C LEU A 357 0.73 -2.17 2.38
N THR A 358 0.71 -3.10 1.45
CA THR A 358 1.49 -4.35 1.56
C THR A 358 3.00 -4.10 1.42
N LEU A 359 3.40 -3.33 0.41
CA LEU A 359 4.81 -3.18 0.02
C LEU A 359 5.53 -2.05 0.75
N GLY A 360 4.80 -0.96 1.02
CA GLY A 360 5.36 0.30 1.49
C GLY A 360 6.22 0.21 2.74
N PRO A 361 5.82 -0.56 3.77
CA PRO A 361 6.63 -0.67 4.98
C PRO A 361 8.04 -1.19 4.74
N LEU A 362 8.20 -2.30 4.03
CA LEU A 362 9.51 -2.87 3.75
C LEU A 362 10.30 -2.05 2.71
N LEU A 363 9.64 -1.66 1.61
CA LEU A 363 10.34 -0.91 0.57
C LEU A 363 10.79 0.48 1.04
N GLY A 364 10.01 1.12 1.90
CA GLY A 364 10.39 2.38 2.54
C GLY A 364 11.61 2.23 3.45
N GLN A 365 11.65 1.16 4.27
CA GLN A 365 12.81 0.85 5.09
C GLN A 365 14.05 0.62 4.23
N LEU A 366 13.98 -0.30 3.25
CA LEU A 366 15.14 -0.65 2.43
C LEU A 366 15.67 0.53 1.61
N ALA A 367 14.78 1.38 1.11
CA ALA A 367 15.18 2.55 0.34
C ALA A 367 15.88 3.63 1.20
N VAL A 368 15.48 3.82 2.45
CA VAL A 368 16.21 4.74 3.33
C VAL A 368 17.52 4.13 3.82
N GLU A 369 17.58 2.83 4.04
CA GLU A 369 18.84 2.13 4.31
C GLU A 369 19.82 2.33 3.16
N GLU A 370 19.38 2.19 1.89
CA GLU A 370 20.21 2.50 0.72
C GLU A 370 20.64 3.96 0.69
N ALA A 371 19.71 4.89 0.91
CA ALA A 371 20.02 6.31 0.96
C ALA A 371 21.09 6.64 2.01
N LEU A 372 21.14 5.90 3.11
CA LEU A 372 22.14 6.02 4.19
C LEU A 372 23.40 5.16 3.96
N GLY A 373 23.59 4.61 2.76
CA GLY A 373 24.82 3.97 2.32
C GLY A 373 24.83 2.43 2.39
N HIS A 374 23.73 1.80 2.72
CA HIS A 374 23.60 0.34 2.64
C HIS A 374 23.26 -0.10 1.21
N ARG A 375 23.60 -1.35 0.88
CA ARG A 375 23.26 -1.90 -0.44
C ARG A 375 21.85 -2.48 -0.43
N LEU A 376 21.03 -2.15 -1.45
CA LEU A 376 19.78 -2.85 -1.69
C LEU A 376 20.02 -4.34 -1.94
N PRO A 377 19.13 -5.20 -1.42
CA PRO A 377 19.20 -6.63 -1.72
C PRO A 377 19.03 -6.91 -3.21
N ASP A 378 19.79 -7.86 -3.75
CA ASP A 378 19.77 -8.19 -5.19
C ASP A 378 18.40 -8.60 -5.73
N TRP A 379 17.54 -9.13 -4.88
CA TRP A 379 16.17 -9.50 -5.26
C TRP A 379 15.27 -8.29 -5.58
N LEU A 380 15.72 -7.04 -5.34
CA LEU A 380 15.05 -5.81 -5.76
C LEU A 380 15.59 -5.23 -7.08
N ASN A 381 16.68 -5.77 -7.65
CA ASN A 381 17.31 -5.17 -8.84
C ASN A 381 16.36 -4.97 -10.01
N PHE A 382 15.37 -5.85 -10.20
CA PHE A 382 14.37 -5.71 -11.24
C PHE A 382 13.36 -4.57 -11.00
N LEU A 383 13.36 -3.95 -9.80
CA LEU A 383 12.57 -2.78 -9.46
C LEU A 383 13.37 -1.47 -9.57
N SER A 384 14.61 -1.52 -10.05
CA SER A 384 15.46 -0.33 -10.23
C SER A 384 14.72 0.75 -11.04
N PRO A 385 14.81 2.04 -10.63
CA PRO A 385 14.26 3.14 -11.42
C PRO A 385 14.88 3.27 -12.82
N THR A 386 16.08 2.72 -13.01
CA THR A 386 16.82 2.74 -14.28
C THR A 386 16.57 1.50 -15.16
N ARG A 387 15.68 0.59 -14.75
CA ARG A 387 15.32 -0.58 -15.55
C ARG A 387 14.66 -0.18 -16.86
N THR A 388 14.83 -0.98 -17.90
CA THR A 388 13.99 -0.88 -19.08
C THR A 388 12.60 -1.36 -18.73
N PRO A 389 11.55 -0.53 -18.88
CA PRO A 389 10.18 -0.94 -18.56
C PRO A 389 9.78 -2.17 -19.40
N ALA A 390 9.22 -3.18 -18.74
CA ALA A 390 8.54 -4.26 -19.44
C ALA A 390 7.25 -3.70 -20.10
N VAL A 391 6.82 -4.30 -21.20
CA VAL A 391 5.52 -3.93 -21.81
C VAL A 391 4.43 -4.23 -20.77
N ALA A 392 3.66 -3.22 -20.41
CA ALA A 392 2.56 -3.37 -19.46
C ALA A 392 1.49 -4.26 -20.09
N HIS A 393 1.22 -5.40 -19.46
CA HIS A 393 -0.05 -6.10 -19.65
C HIS A 393 -1.05 -5.48 -18.65
N GLU A 394 -2.07 -4.80 -19.15
CA GLU A 394 -3.16 -4.30 -18.32
C GLU A 394 -3.91 -5.49 -17.73
N THR A 395 -3.62 -5.79 -16.46
CA THR A 395 -4.27 -6.86 -15.70
C THR A 395 -4.68 -6.31 -14.35
N SER A 396 -5.78 -5.57 -14.33
CA SER A 396 -6.49 -5.27 -13.08
C SER A 396 -7.96 -5.53 -13.30
N ALA A 397 -8.49 -6.50 -12.57
CA ALA A 397 -9.93 -6.63 -12.42
C ALA A 397 -10.46 -5.39 -11.70
N THR A 398 -11.23 -4.61 -12.41
CA THR A 398 -11.57 -3.26 -11.98
C THR A 398 -13.02 -2.97 -12.30
N ILE A 399 -13.68 -2.30 -11.37
CA ILE A 399 -15.00 -1.71 -11.63
C ILE A 399 -14.76 -0.52 -12.56
N HIS A 400 -15.04 -0.70 -13.86
CA HIS A 400 -15.00 0.41 -14.80
C HIS A 400 -16.25 1.25 -14.66
N THR A 401 -16.08 2.52 -14.34
CA THR A 401 -17.16 3.49 -14.57
C THR A 401 -17.20 3.73 -16.07
N GLY A 402 -18.17 3.15 -16.76
CA GLY A 402 -18.39 3.41 -18.18
C GLY A 402 -18.44 4.92 -18.41
N ALA A 403 -17.51 5.44 -19.20
CA ALA A 403 -17.66 6.76 -19.77
C ALA A 403 -18.78 6.67 -20.80
N ALA A 404 -19.90 7.36 -20.54
CA ALA A 404 -20.90 7.67 -21.53
C ALA A 404 -20.41 8.86 -22.37
#